data_a93469d1127d5b3754de0984b4a37453
#
_entry.id   a93469d1127d5b3754de0984b4a37453
#
_cell.length_a   1.000
_cell.length_b   1.000
_cell.length_c   1.000
_cell.angle_alpha   90.00
_cell.angle_beta   90.00
_cell.angle_gamma   90.00
#
_symmetry.space_group_name_H-M   'P 1'
#
loop_
_entity.id
_entity.type
_entity.pdbx_description
1 polymer ?
#
loop_
_entity_poly.entity_id
_entity_poly.type
_entity_poly.pdbx_seq_one_letter_code
_entity_poly.pdbx_strand_id
1 'polypeptide(L)'
;MAYYMASVSWGKDSLAMLLRLIYENKPLNEVVFFDTGMEFQAIYNVRNAALGMLKVRGITYTELKPAKPFLYTMLDKPVKGRDRKGYGWCGGLCRWGTTEKLKALDRYAKSKNATVYIGIAADEQQRLERLEPYKIAPLATL
;
A
#
# COMPACT_ATOMS: atom_id res chain seq x y z
N MET A 1 -0.36 -22.25 9.17
CA MET A 1 -0.68 -21.12 10.07
C MET A 1 -1.11 -19.91 9.24
N ALA A 2 -2.04 -19.14 9.77
CA ALA A 2 -2.48 -17.92 9.10
C ALA A 2 -1.32 -16.88 9.06
N TYR A 3 -1.16 -16.20 7.94
CA TYR A 3 -0.16 -15.15 7.75
C TYR A 3 -0.85 -13.80 7.61
N TYR A 4 -0.50 -12.86 8.45
CA TYR A 4 -1.11 -11.54 8.50
C TYR A 4 -0.15 -10.46 8.06
N MET A 5 -0.60 -9.63 7.14
CA MET A 5 0.17 -8.57 6.51
C MET A 5 -0.56 -7.24 6.61
N ALA A 6 0.13 -6.16 6.93
CA ALA A 6 -0.43 -4.81 6.86
C ALA A 6 0.12 -4.08 5.64
N SER A 7 -0.77 -3.61 4.77
CA SER A 7 -0.40 -2.72 3.66
C SER A 7 -0.40 -1.28 4.17
N VAL A 8 0.78 -0.69 4.26
CA VAL A 8 1.00 0.63 4.87
C VAL A 8 1.60 1.59 3.86
N SER A 9 0.92 2.70 3.61
CA SER A 9 1.41 3.78 2.74
C SER A 9 2.11 4.91 3.49
N TRP A 10 2.21 4.81 4.81
CA TRP A 10 2.76 5.81 5.75
C TRP A 10 1.98 7.13 5.79
N GLY A 11 0.80 7.18 5.17
CA GLY A 11 -0.18 8.23 5.38
C GLY A 11 -0.90 8.04 6.73
N LYS A 12 -1.67 9.03 7.15
CA LYS A 12 -2.32 9.08 8.48
C LYS A 12 -3.17 7.84 8.80
N ASP A 13 -4.00 7.39 7.86
CA ASP A 13 -4.94 6.29 8.10
C ASP A 13 -4.23 4.94 8.18
N SER A 14 -3.30 4.68 7.27
CA SER A 14 -2.52 3.43 7.32
C SER A 14 -1.59 3.36 8.52
N LEU A 15 -1.05 4.50 8.96
CA LEU A 15 -0.28 4.57 10.20
C LEU A 15 -1.15 4.35 11.44
N ALA A 16 -2.33 4.99 11.49
CA ALA A 16 -3.29 4.78 12.58
C ALA A 16 -3.72 3.32 12.69
N MET A 17 -4.00 2.68 11.56
CA MET A 17 -4.28 1.24 11.49
C MET A 17 -3.12 0.42 12.06
N LEU A 18 -1.90 0.67 11.63
CA LEU A 18 -0.72 -0.08 12.10
C LEU A 18 -0.55 0.06 13.62
N LEU A 19 -0.63 1.28 14.14
CA LEU A 19 -0.52 1.53 15.58
C LEU A 19 -1.64 0.84 16.37
N ARG A 20 -2.87 0.83 15.84
CA ARG A 20 -4.00 0.12 16.45
C ARG A 20 -3.75 -1.39 16.49
N LEU A 21 -3.31 -1.99 15.38
CA LEU A 21 -2.99 -3.43 15.35
C LEU A 21 -1.96 -3.80 16.40
N ILE A 22 -0.93 -2.97 16.57
CA ILE A 22 0.11 -3.16 17.56
C ILE A 22 -0.43 -2.99 18.99
N TYR A 23 -1.19 -1.93 19.24
CA TYR A 23 -1.78 -1.65 20.55
C TYR A 23 -2.75 -2.75 21.01
N GLU A 24 -3.58 -3.26 20.09
CA GLU A 24 -4.55 -4.33 20.37
C GLU A 24 -3.93 -5.73 20.30
N ASN A 25 -2.62 -5.85 20.11
CA ASN A 25 -1.90 -7.12 19.95
C ASN A 25 -2.53 -8.04 18.87
N LYS A 26 -3.01 -7.47 17.78
CA LYS A 26 -3.51 -8.24 16.64
C LYS A 26 -2.38 -9.02 15.97
N PRO A 27 -2.68 -10.20 15.42
CA PRO A 27 -1.65 -10.95 14.70
C PRO A 27 -1.13 -10.15 13.51
N LEU A 28 0.19 -9.96 13.44
CA LEU A 28 0.84 -9.20 12.38
C LEU A 28 2.25 -9.75 12.15
N ASN A 29 2.44 -10.38 11.00
CA ASN A 29 3.72 -10.98 10.61
C ASN A 29 4.58 -10.00 9.80
N GLU A 30 3.95 -9.17 8.97
CA GLU A 30 4.66 -8.36 8.00
C GLU A 30 3.96 -7.03 7.72
N VAL A 31 4.75 -5.99 7.54
CA VAL A 31 4.32 -4.69 7.00
C VAL A 31 4.88 -4.54 5.60
N VAL A 32 4.03 -4.24 4.64
CA VAL A 32 4.40 -4.04 3.23
C VAL A 32 4.11 -2.61 2.81
N PHE A 33 5.08 -1.98 2.20
CA PHE A 33 4.99 -0.66 1.60
C PHE A 33 5.33 -0.74 0.11
N PHE A 34 4.50 -0.15 -0.74
CA PHE A 34 4.85 0.04 -2.15
C PHE A 34 5.42 1.43 -2.32
N ASP A 35 6.73 1.51 -2.49
CA ASP A 35 7.42 2.77 -2.75
C ASP A 35 7.34 3.11 -4.23
N THR A 36 6.56 4.13 -4.55
CA THR A 36 6.43 4.63 -5.91
C THR A 36 7.69 5.36 -6.41
N GLY A 37 8.59 5.75 -5.50
CA GLY A 37 9.73 6.61 -5.80
C GLY A 37 9.38 8.10 -5.90
N MET A 38 8.09 8.43 -5.79
CA MET A 38 7.57 9.81 -5.94
C MET A 38 6.65 10.21 -4.78
N GLU A 39 6.90 9.65 -3.61
CA GLU A 39 6.18 10.05 -2.40
C GLU A 39 6.74 11.36 -1.84
N PHE A 40 5.91 12.08 -1.08
CA PHE A 40 6.39 13.25 -0.34
C PHE A 40 7.46 12.87 0.68
N GLN A 41 8.44 13.73 0.91
CA GLN A 41 9.50 13.48 1.89
C GLN A 41 8.95 13.15 3.29
N ALA A 42 7.82 13.75 3.67
CA ALA A 42 7.15 13.46 4.93
C ALA A 42 6.76 11.96 5.08
N ILE A 43 6.36 11.31 3.98
CA ILE A 43 6.03 9.88 3.97
C ILE A 43 7.27 9.04 4.29
N TYR A 44 8.41 9.34 3.66
CA TYR A 44 9.67 8.66 3.92
C TYR A 44 10.17 8.91 5.36
N ASN A 45 9.96 10.11 5.89
CA ASN A 45 10.33 10.43 7.27
C ASN A 45 9.52 9.61 8.28
N VAL A 46 8.21 9.48 8.08
CA VAL A 46 7.33 8.63 8.91
C VAL A 46 7.75 7.16 8.83
N ARG A 47 8.01 6.65 7.62
CA ARG A 47 8.54 5.31 7.42
C ARG A 47 9.79 5.07 8.26
N ASN A 48 10.79 5.94 8.11
CA ASN A 48 12.08 5.80 8.79
C ASN A 48 11.94 5.81 10.31
N ALA A 49 11.04 6.64 10.84
CA ALA A 49 10.74 6.68 12.28
C ALA A 49 10.08 5.39 12.78
N ALA A 50 9.26 4.74 11.95
CA ALA A 50 8.53 3.53 12.33
C ALA A 50 9.35 2.24 12.24
N LEU A 51 10.39 2.19 11.40
CA LEU A 51 11.15 0.96 11.15
C LEU A 51 11.77 0.35 12.42
N GLY A 52 12.27 1.18 13.33
CA GLY A 52 12.82 0.72 14.60
C GLY A 52 11.79 0.01 15.47
N MET A 53 10.57 0.52 15.51
CA MET A 53 9.45 -0.08 16.24
C MET A 53 9.09 -1.47 15.68
N LEU A 54 9.05 -1.62 14.36
CA LEU A 54 8.77 -2.90 13.71
C LEU A 54 9.86 -3.93 14.05
N LYS A 55 11.12 -3.53 13.97
CA LYS A 55 12.28 -4.38 14.25
C LYS A 55 12.24 -4.91 15.69
N VAL A 56 12.00 -4.04 16.66
CA VAL A 56 11.91 -4.42 18.08
C VAL A 56 10.79 -5.44 18.34
N ARG A 57 9.70 -5.37 17.57
CA ARG A 57 8.55 -6.28 17.69
C ARG A 57 8.67 -7.54 16.83
N GLY A 58 9.77 -7.72 16.11
CA GLY A 58 9.97 -8.88 15.24
C GLY A 58 9.02 -8.92 14.02
N ILE A 59 8.47 -7.76 13.62
CA ILE A 59 7.60 -7.65 12.45
C ILE A 59 8.47 -7.43 11.21
N THR A 60 8.31 -8.29 10.22
CA THR A 60 9.03 -8.17 8.95
C THR A 60 8.58 -6.92 8.20
N TYR A 61 9.53 -6.20 7.62
CA TYR A 61 9.23 -5.06 6.76
C TYR A 61 9.69 -5.33 5.33
N THR A 62 8.79 -5.13 4.38
CA THR A 62 9.07 -5.36 2.95
C THR A 62 8.68 -4.13 2.14
N GLU A 63 9.57 -3.71 1.26
CA GLU A 63 9.36 -2.63 0.31
C GLU A 63 9.26 -3.17 -1.09
N LEU A 64 8.13 -2.91 -1.76
CA LEU A 64 7.93 -3.19 -3.17
C LEU A 64 8.18 -1.92 -3.97
N LYS A 65 8.66 -2.08 -5.19
CA LYS A 65 8.92 -0.97 -6.12
C LYS A 65 8.31 -1.27 -7.49
N PRO A 66 7.96 -0.23 -8.27
CA PRO A 66 7.51 -0.43 -9.63
C PRO A 66 8.64 -1.03 -10.48
N ALA A 67 8.27 -1.84 -11.48
CA ALA A 67 9.24 -2.45 -12.40
C ALA A 67 9.99 -1.42 -13.25
N LYS A 68 9.36 -0.28 -13.50
CA LYS A 68 9.92 0.87 -14.25
C LYS A 68 9.77 2.14 -13.44
N PRO A 69 10.72 3.10 -13.56
CA PRO A 69 10.62 4.39 -12.89
C PRO A 69 9.34 5.15 -13.27
N PHE A 70 8.88 6.01 -12.38
CA PHE A 70 7.73 6.89 -12.62
C PHE A 70 7.85 7.66 -13.94
N LEU A 71 8.99 8.29 -14.17
CA LEU A 71 9.24 9.09 -15.36
C LEU A 71 9.08 8.30 -16.66
N TYR A 72 9.47 7.02 -16.67
CA TYR A 72 9.21 6.15 -17.82
C TYR A 72 7.72 6.04 -18.13
N THR A 73 6.91 5.76 -17.13
CA THR A 73 5.45 5.62 -17.32
C THR A 73 4.80 6.94 -17.69
N MET A 74 5.31 8.04 -17.15
CA MET A 74 4.79 9.38 -17.42
C MET A 74 5.13 9.88 -18.84
N LEU A 75 6.36 9.61 -19.32
CA LEU A 75 6.92 10.25 -20.52
C LEU A 75 7.13 9.30 -21.69
N ASP A 76 7.53 8.06 -21.45
CA ASP A 76 8.10 7.19 -22.49
C ASP A 76 7.27 5.95 -22.80
N LYS A 77 6.42 5.51 -21.87
CA LYS A 77 5.64 4.28 -22.04
C LYS A 77 4.69 4.40 -23.22
N PRO A 78 4.70 3.44 -24.20
CA PRO A 78 3.71 3.40 -25.25
C PRO A 78 2.30 3.25 -24.68
N VAL A 79 1.37 4.09 -25.13
CA VAL A 79 -0.05 4.05 -24.71
C VAL A 79 -0.90 3.61 -25.89
N LYS A 80 -1.59 2.48 -25.72
CA LYS A 80 -2.47 1.93 -26.75
C LYS A 80 -3.55 2.95 -27.17
N GLY A 81 -3.68 3.18 -28.46
CA GLY A 81 -4.67 4.10 -29.02
C GLY A 81 -4.30 5.59 -28.94
N ARG A 82 -3.04 5.91 -28.66
CA ARG A 82 -2.53 7.29 -28.63
C ARG A 82 -1.25 7.42 -29.47
N ASP A 83 -1.11 8.53 -30.19
CA ASP A 83 0.10 8.81 -30.98
C ASP A 83 1.29 9.26 -30.14
N ARG A 84 1.04 9.69 -28.90
CA ARG A 84 2.07 10.14 -27.97
C ARG A 84 2.43 9.06 -26.96
N LYS A 85 3.70 9.04 -26.52
CA LYS A 85 4.19 8.21 -25.44
C LYS A 85 3.85 8.82 -24.08
N GLY A 86 3.75 7.97 -23.07
CA GLY A 86 3.53 8.33 -21.69
C GLY A 86 2.10 8.73 -21.35
N TYR A 87 1.71 8.51 -20.09
CA TYR A 87 0.40 8.90 -19.59
C TYR A 87 0.29 10.37 -19.23
N GLY A 88 1.42 11.08 -19.15
CA GLY A 88 1.48 12.46 -18.70
C GLY A 88 1.13 12.61 -17.22
N TRP A 89 0.89 13.86 -16.81
CA TRP A 89 0.47 14.14 -15.46
C TRP A 89 -0.98 13.69 -15.22
N CYS A 90 -1.25 13.14 -14.03
CA CYS A 90 -2.57 12.59 -13.71
C CYS A 90 -3.61 13.70 -13.52
N GLY A 91 -4.51 13.84 -14.48
CA GLY A 91 -5.71 14.69 -14.37
C GLY A 91 -6.98 13.90 -14.06
N GLY A 92 -6.88 12.79 -13.34
CA GLY A 92 -8.00 11.89 -13.06
C GLY A 92 -7.51 10.59 -12.46
N LEU A 93 -7.90 9.43 -13.03
CA LEU A 93 -7.41 8.13 -12.57
C LEU A 93 -5.90 8.01 -12.74
N CYS A 94 -5.20 7.88 -11.63
CA CYS A 94 -3.76 7.63 -11.62
C CYS A 94 -3.48 6.17 -11.97
N ARG A 95 -3.31 5.89 -13.26
CA ARG A 95 -3.03 4.52 -13.74
C ARG A 95 -1.68 4.02 -13.28
N TRP A 96 -0.75 4.91 -13.10
CA TRP A 96 0.58 4.59 -12.65
C TRP A 96 0.65 4.28 -11.15
N GLY A 97 0.23 5.22 -10.29
CA GLY A 97 0.38 5.09 -8.84
C GLY A 97 -0.64 4.14 -8.20
N THR A 98 -1.84 4.02 -8.78
CA THR A 98 -2.91 3.22 -8.20
C THR A 98 -2.93 1.80 -8.78
N THR A 99 -2.95 1.67 -10.10
CA THR A 99 -3.15 0.35 -10.74
C THR A 99 -1.94 -0.57 -10.55
N GLU A 100 -0.73 -0.09 -10.80
CA GLU A 100 0.49 -0.92 -10.60
C GLU A 100 0.70 -1.27 -9.13
N LYS A 101 0.52 -0.30 -8.25
CA LYS A 101 0.62 -0.48 -6.80
C LYS A 101 -0.33 -1.56 -6.30
N LEU A 102 -1.61 -1.47 -6.63
CA LEU A 102 -2.61 -2.45 -6.19
C LEU A 102 -2.30 -3.85 -6.73
N LYS A 103 -1.98 -3.97 -8.01
CA LYS A 103 -1.62 -5.26 -8.61
C LYS A 103 -0.39 -5.89 -7.97
N ALA A 104 0.64 -5.10 -7.67
CA ALA A 104 1.86 -5.59 -7.03
C ALA A 104 1.59 -6.06 -5.59
N LEU A 105 0.85 -5.29 -4.81
CA LEU A 105 0.46 -5.63 -3.45
C LEU A 105 -0.40 -6.88 -3.40
N ASP A 106 -1.40 -6.98 -4.28
CA ASP A 106 -2.29 -8.17 -4.35
C ASP A 106 -1.51 -9.42 -4.75
N ARG A 107 -0.64 -9.33 -5.74
CA ARG A 107 0.22 -10.45 -6.16
C ARG A 107 1.12 -10.91 -5.03
N TYR A 108 1.73 -9.99 -4.32
CA TYR A 108 2.61 -10.30 -3.20
C TYR A 108 1.84 -10.97 -2.06
N ALA A 109 0.70 -10.42 -1.66
CA ALA A 109 -0.14 -10.98 -0.62
C ALA A 109 -0.64 -12.39 -0.97
N LYS A 110 -1.07 -12.61 -2.21
CA LYS A 110 -1.52 -13.92 -2.70
C LYS A 110 -0.38 -14.94 -2.72
N SER A 111 0.83 -14.53 -3.05
CA SER A 111 2.01 -15.42 -3.03
C SER A 111 2.31 -15.96 -1.62
N LYS A 112 1.91 -15.23 -0.58
CA LYS A 112 2.07 -15.61 0.83
C LYS A 112 0.80 -16.19 1.45
N ASN A 113 -0.28 -16.30 0.70
CA ASN A 113 -1.60 -16.66 1.20
C ASN A 113 -1.99 -15.84 2.44
N ALA A 114 -1.73 -14.53 2.38
CA ALA A 114 -1.87 -13.63 3.51
C ALA A 114 -3.28 -13.05 3.65
N THR A 115 -3.70 -12.84 4.88
CA THR A 115 -4.78 -11.91 5.23
C THR A 115 -4.19 -10.51 5.35
N VAL A 116 -4.77 -9.53 4.67
CA VAL A 116 -4.21 -8.18 4.55
C VAL A 116 -5.03 -7.15 5.31
N TYR A 117 -4.40 -6.46 6.24
CA TYR A 117 -4.98 -5.27 6.87
C TYR A 117 -4.73 -4.05 6.00
N ILE A 118 -5.79 -3.25 5.77
CA ILE A 118 -5.73 -2.01 5.00
C ILE A 118 -6.35 -0.85 5.75
N GLY A 119 -5.79 0.34 5.57
CA GLY A 119 -6.21 1.57 6.26
C GLY A 119 -7.37 2.26 5.55
N ILE A 120 -8.55 1.64 5.53
CA ILE A 120 -9.79 2.25 5.04
C ILE A 120 -10.63 2.65 6.25
N ALA A 121 -11.03 3.92 6.31
CA ALA A 121 -11.86 4.45 7.37
C ALA A 121 -13.36 4.14 7.15
N ALA A 122 -14.16 4.26 8.21
CA ALA A 122 -15.59 3.92 8.19
C ALA A 122 -16.41 4.78 7.22
N ASP A 123 -15.98 6.00 6.94
CA ASP A 123 -16.63 6.94 6.02
C ASP A 123 -16.34 6.66 4.54
N GLU A 124 -15.45 5.73 4.24
CA GLU A 124 -15.10 5.33 2.87
C GLU A 124 -15.93 4.14 2.37
N GLN A 125 -17.25 4.22 2.46
CA GLN A 125 -18.19 3.13 2.16
C GLN A 125 -17.96 2.44 0.79
N GLN A 126 -17.74 3.23 -0.26
CA GLN A 126 -17.50 2.69 -1.61
C GLN A 126 -16.25 1.80 -1.69
N ARG A 127 -15.23 2.09 -0.88
CA ARG A 127 -14.02 1.27 -0.80
C ARG A 127 -14.26 0.01 0.02
N LEU A 128 -15.04 0.11 1.08
CA LEU A 128 -15.40 -1.03 1.94
C LEU A 128 -16.26 -2.05 1.19
N GLU A 129 -17.21 -1.60 0.38
CA GLU A 129 -18.07 -2.48 -0.44
C GLU A 129 -17.31 -3.30 -1.49
N ARG A 130 -16.14 -2.80 -1.93
CA ARG A 130 -15.27 -3.45 -2.91
C ARG A 130 -14.16 -4.28 -2.27
N LEU A 131 -14.21 -4.46 -0.96
CA LEU A 131 -13.17 -5.16 -0.22
C LEU A 131 -13.17 -6.65 -0.57
N GLU A 132 -12.02 -7.14 -0.99
CA GLU A 132 -11.84 -8.57 -1.28
C GLU A 132 -11.83 -9.39 0.03
N PRO A 133 -12.27 -10.68 0.01
CA PRO A 133 -12.44 -11.49 1.22
C PRO A 133 -11.18 -11.63 2.09
N TYR A 134 -9.99 -11.57 1.50
CA TYR A 134 -8.73 -11.67 2.24
C TYR A 134 -8.23 -10.35 2.83
N LYS A 135 -8.99 -9.27 2.66
CA LYS A 135 -8.67 -7.93 3.18
C LYS A 135 -9.56 -7.57 4.37
N ILE A 136 -8.97 -6.96 5.35
CA ILE A 136 -9.65 -6.47 6.57
C ILE A 136 -9.35 -4.98 6.74
N ALA A 137 -10.37 -4.19 7.04
CA ALA A 137 -10.27 -2.76 7.31
C ALA A 137 -10.52 -2.47 8.80
N PRO A 138 -9.50 -2.53 9.67
CA PRO A 138 -9.69 -2.38 11.12
C PRO A 138 -10.29 -1.04 11.54
N LEU A 139 -9.99 0.04 10.80
CA LEU A 139 -10.51 1.38 11.12
C LEU A 139 -12.00 1.53 10.81
N ALA A 140 -12.58 0.66 9.99
CA ALA A 140 -13.99 0.72 9.63
C ALA A 140 -14.92 0.24 10.77
N THR A 141 -14.38 -0.37 11.80
CA THR A 141 -15.12 -0.87 12.97
C THR A 141 -14.98 0.01 14.21
N LEU A 142 -14.62 1.27 14.03
CA LEU A 142 -14.54 2.27 15.10
C LEU A 142 -15.90 2.88 15.40
#